data_45e3d6e8d4ec1250ef3019dbdaeffba3
#
_entry.id   45e3d6e8d4ec1250ef3019dbdaeffba3
#
_cell.length_a   1.000
_cell.length_b   1.000
_cell.length_c   1.000
_cell.angle_alpha   90.00
_cell.angle_beta   90.00
_cell.angle_gamma   90.00
#
_symmetry.space_group_name_H-M   'P 1'
#
loop_
_entity.id
_entity.type
_entity.pdbx_description
1 polymer ?
#
loop_
_entity_poly.entity_id
_entity_poly.type
_entity_poly.pdbx_seq_one_letter_code
_entity_poly.pdbx_strand_id
1 'polypeptide(L)'
;MQINLTNFTTKKYKIIVQYLNFTKMATIKDNIAMKGMSGKLGDILVYRQRGGKTIVSKTPTKTAKMTDKQLAHAQKFKAASTYAKNALLDPTLKDLYTAEAKKRNIANAYNMALADYLKSPVINNIDHSGYTGGTTGEKIITEVEDNFKVIKVSVKIVAKDKSTLEEGEATLLNGKWQYATTSLNATLQGTKIIISATDRPNNTTKKEIVL
;
A
#
# COMPACT_ATOMS: atom_id res chain seq x y z
N MET A 1 -15.37 52.22 21.12
CA MET A 1 -15.02 51.10 20.20
C MET A 1 -13.91 50.28 20.88
N GLN A 2 -14.27 49.27 21.66
CA GLN A 2 -13.29 48.42 22.37
C GLN A 2 -12.87 47.28 21.45
N ILE A 3 -11.61 47.23 21.07
CA ILE A 3 -11.03 46.14 20.26
C ILE A 3 -10.69 44.98 21.19
N ASN A 4 -11.35 43.87 21.00
CA ASN A 4 -11.20 42.64 21.78
C ASN A 4 -9.87 41.95 21.45
N LEU A 5 -8.85 42.13 22.30
CA LEU A 5 -7.48 41.65 22.17
C LEU A 5 -7.28 40.15 22.52
N THR A 6 -8.35 39.45 22.89
CA THR A 6 -8.26 38.06 23.36
C THR A 6 -8.12 36.99 22.28
N ASN A 7 -8.38 37.33 21.00
CA ASN A 7 -8.33 36.34 19.89
C ASN A 7 -6.98 36.24 19.17
N PHE A 8 -6.05 37.16 19.42
CA PHE A 8 -4.75 37.16 18.74
C PHE A 8 -3.67 36.33 19.45
N THR A 9 -3.75 36.18 20.75
CA THR A 9 -2.76 35.44 21.54
C THR A 9 -2.89 33.93 21.40
N THR A 10 -4.10 33.39 21.35
CA THR A 10 -4.34 31.94 21.23
C THR A 10 -3.89 31.34 19.90
N LYS A 11 -3.97 32.10 18.81
CA LYS A 11 -3.56 31.62 17.47
C LYS A 11 -2.02 31.58 17.33
N LYS A 12 -1.33 32.55 17.94
CA LYS A 12 0.15 32.64 17.93
C LYS A 12 0.80 31.53 18.79
N TYR A 13 0.22 31.23 19.95
CA TYR A 13 0.69 30.10 20.79
C TYR A 13 0.37 28.74 20.17
N LYS A 14 -0.74 28.58 19.45
CA LYS A 14 -1.07 27.34 18.76
C LYS A 14 -0.11 27.06 17.60
N ILE A 15 0.31 28.10 16.89
CA ILE A 15 1.32 28.00 15.82
C ILE A 15 2.71 27.67 16.40
N ILE A 16 3.11 28.28 17.50
CA ILE A 16 4.39 28.01 18.17
C ILE A 16 4.45 26.58 18.71
N VAL A 17 3.37 26.10 19.33
CA VAL A 17 3.28 24.70 19.79
C VAL A 17 3.28 23.71 18.63
N GLN A 18 2.73 24.06 17.49
CA GLN A 18 2.75 23.22 16.28
C GLN A 18 4.15 23.17 15.64
N TYR A 19 4.95 24.24 15.75
CA TYR A 19 6.35 24.25 15.31
C TYR A 19 7.32 23.59 16.30
N LEU A 20 6.98 23.46 17.59
CA LEU A 20 7.80 22.79 18.60
C LEU A 20 7.68 21.26 18.61
N ASN A 21 6.79 20.67 17.79
CA ASN A 21 6.72 19.23 17.56
C ASN A 21 7.67 18.75 16.46
N PHE A 22 8.59 19.61 15.99
CA PHE A 22 9.56 19.27 14.97
C PHE A 22 10.65 18.34 15.54
N THR A 23 10.67 17.16 14.96
CA THR A 23 11.72 16.13 15.03
C THR A 23 12.17 15.71 16.42
N LYS A 24 11.46 14.73 16.97
CA LYS A 24 11.94 13.92 18.11
C LYS A 24 13.19 13.09 17.75
N MET A 25 13.72 13.24 16.52
CA MET A 25 14.88 12.52 16.01
C MET A 25 15.82 13.46 15.26
N ALA A 26 17.12 13.29 15.45
CA ALA A 26 18.16 13.97 14.70
C ALA A 26 19.17 12.95 14.15
N THR A 27 19.77 13.26 12.99
CA THR A 27 20.88 12.48 12.44
C THR A 27 22.18 13.18 12.80
N ILE A 28 23.13 12.44 13.36
CA ILE A 28 24.46 12.94 13.65
C ILE A 28 25.29 12.86 12.38
N LYS A 29 25.76 14.01 11.91
CA LYS A 29 26.68 14.13 10.78
C LYS A 29 28.05 14.56 11.31
N ASP A 30 29.10 13.88 10.87
CA ASP A 30 30.53 14.25 11.02
C ASP A 30 31.01 14.52 12.45
N ASN A 31 30.31 14.09 13.49
CA ASN A 31 30.74 14.17 14.86
C ASN A 31 31.43 12.86 15.27
N ILE A 32 32.78 12.89 15.38
CA ILE A 32 33.60 11.73 15.69
C ILE A 32 33.26 11.12 17.06
N ALA A 33 32.95 11.95 18.06
CA ALA A 33 32.60 11.47 19.40
C ALA A 33 31.27 10.70 19.48
N MET A 34 30.39 10.92 18.53
CA MET A 34 29.06 10.30 18.50
C MET A 34 28.89 9.29 17.37
N LYS A 35 29.85 9.19 16.47
CA LYS A 35 29.82 8.24 15.34
C LYS A 35 29.91 6.81 15.88
N GLY A 36 28.96 5.97 15.46
CA GLY A 36 28.92 4.55 15.88
C GLY A 36 28.23 4.31 17.23
N MET A 37 27.85 5.37 17.98
CA MET A 37 27.11 5.16 19.23
C MET A 37 25.79 4.44 18.99
N SER A 38 25.46 3.49 19.88
CA SER A 38 24.19 2.78 19.90
C SER A 38 23.77 2.52 21.35
N GLY A 39 22.46 2.43 21.58
CA GLY A 39 21.91 2.18 22.91
C GLY A 39 21.25 3.40 23.55
N LYS A 40 20.90 3.25 24.83
CA LYS A 40 20.21 4.25 25.65
C LYS A 40 21.19 5.06 26.47
N LEU A 41 21.06 6.37 26.48
CA LEU A 41 21.78 7.25 27.38
C LEU A 41 20.79 7.76 28.44
N GLY A 42 20.77 7.11 29.58
CA GLY A 42 19.75 7.32 30.61
C GLY A 42 18.34 7.13 30.06
N ASP A 43 17.38 7.84 30.63
CA ASP A 43 16.00 7.86 30.12
C ASP A 43 15.71 9.05 29.18
N ILE A 44 16.76 9.69 28.67
CA ILE A 44 16.65 10.93 27.90
C ILE A 44 16.81 10.65 26.40
N LEU A 45 17.85 9.92 26.00
CA LEU A 45 18.23 9.73 24.60
C LEU A 45 18.42 8.25 24.23
N VAL A 46 18.08 7.94 22.98
CA VAL A 46 18.38 6.64 22.35
C VAL A 46 19.17 6.88 21.07
N TYR A 47 20.31 6.23 20.94
CA TYR A 47 21.15 6.20 19.75
C TYR A 47 20.90 4.92 18.98
N ARG A 48 20.75 5.03 17.67
CA ARG A 48 20.51 3.89 16.75
C ARG A 48 21.35 4.03 15.50
N GLN A 49 21.89 2.91 15.03
CA GLN A 49 22.58 2.85 13.75
C GLN A 49 21.59 2.47 12.65
N ARG A 50 21.51 3.24 11.57
CA ARG A 50 20.68 2.94 10.41
C ARG A 50 21.34 3.42 9.12
N GLY A 51 21.65 2.49 8.22
CA GLY A 51 22.28 2.83 6.93
C GLY A 51 23.60 3.59 7.09
N GLY A 52 24.48 3.19 8.04
CA GLY A 52 25.75 3.85 8.31
C GLY A 52 25.65 5.20 9.02
N LYS A 53 24.44 5.62 9.42
CA LYS A 53 24.19 6.89 10.11
C LYS A 53 23.80 6.67 11.56
N THR A 54 24.30 7.49 12.46
CA THR A 54 23.86 7.51 13.86
C THR A 54 22.65 8.44 14.00
N ILE A 55 21.52 7.88 14.44
CA ILE A 55 20.29 8.60 14.70
C ILE A 55 20.10 8.71 16.20
N VAL A 56 19.84 9.91 16.69
CA VAL A 56 19.50 10.18 18.09
C VAL A 56 18.03 10.58 18.20
N SER A 57 17.36 10.05 19.19
CA SER A 57 15.95 10.38 19.50
C SER A 57 15.72 10.45 21.00
N LYS A 58 14.67 11.14 21.42
CA LYS A 58 14.22 11.01 22.82
C LYS A 58 13.82 9.57 23.12
N THR A 59 14.03 9.14 24.36
CA THR A 59 13.51 7.86 24.84
C THR A 59 11.99 7.84 24.68
N PRO A 60 11.42 6.79 24.06
CA PRO A 60 9.97 6.66 23.94
C PRO A 60 9.34 6.57 25.34
N THR A 61 8.40 7.44 25.63
CA THR A 61 7.52 7.32 26.80
C THR A 61 6.36 6.39 26.46
N LYS A 62 5.96 5.54 27.39
CA LYS A 62 4.73 4.76 27.25
C LYS A 62 3.57 5.74 27.11
N THR A 63 2.95 5.79 25.97
CA THR A 63 1.73 6.55 25.71
C THR A 63 0.52 5.79 26.24
N ALA A 64 -0.61 6.50 26.38
CA ALA A 64 -1.93 5.93 26.70
C ALA A 64 -2.27 4.72 25.82
N LYS A 65 -3.37 4.03 26.11
CA LYS A 65 -3.89 2.91 25.30
C LYS A 65 -3.91 3.29 23.83
N MET A 66 -3.53 2.33 22.97
CA MET A 66 -3.62 2.49 21.53
C MET A 66 -5.06 2.80 21.12
N THR A 67 -5.22 3.71 20.16
CA THR A 67 -6.52 3.92 19.51
C THR A 67 -6.88 2.69 18.67
N ASP A 68 -8.16 2.50 18.35
CA ASP A 68 -8.61 1.37 17.52
C ASP A 68 -7.90 1.31 16.17
N LYS A 69 -7.65 2.47 15.55
CA LYS A 69 -6.87 2.57 14.29
C LYS A 69 -5.43 2.11 14.47
N GLN A 70 -4.78 2.48 15.57
CA GLN A 70 -3.41 2.04 15.87
C GLN A 70 -3.37 0.54 16.16
N LEU A 71 -4.37 0.01 16.85
CA LEU A 71 -4.49 -1.42 17.13
C LEU A 71 -4.68 -2.21 15.83
N ALA A 72 -5.61 -1.80 14.97
CA ALA A 72 -5.83 -2.43 13.66
C ALA A 72 -4.56 -2.41 12.80
N HIS A 73 -3.84 -1.26 12.78
CA HIS A 73 -2.57 -1.17 12.05
C HIS A 73 -1.49 -2.11 12.63
N ALA A 74 -1.38 -2.19 13.96
CA ALA A 74 -0.44 -3.09 14.62
C ALA A 74 -0.76 -4.57 14.31
N GLN A 75 -2.05 -4.94 14.29
CA GLN A 75 -2.50 -6.29 13.91
C GLN A 75 -2.16 -6.60 12.45
N LYS A 76 -2.45 -5.67 11.52
CA LYS A 76 -2.09 -5.82 10.10
C LYS A 76 -0.58 -5.97 9.92
N PHE A 77 0.22 -5.17 10.64
CA PHE A 77 1.68 -5.29 10.60
C PHE A 77 2.19 -6.63 11.15
N LYS A 78 1.58 -7.13 12.24
CA LYS A 78 1.89 -8.46 12.80
C LYS A 78 1.63 -9.57 11.77
N ALA A 79 0.47 -9.53 11.10
CA ALA A 79 0.14 -10.47 10.04
C ALA A 79 1.14 -10.40 8.87
N ALA A 80 1.49 -9.18 8.42
CA ALA A 80 2.51 -8.96 7.39
C ALA A 80 3.89 -9.52 7.78
N SER A 81 4.28 -9.34 9.06
CA SER A 81 5.53 -9.88 9.59
C SER A 81 5.54 -11.42 9.58
N THR A 82 4.43 -12.04 9.92
CA THR A 82 4.27 -13.50 9.86
C THR A 82 4.34 -14.00 8.43
N TYR A 83 3.59 -13.37 7.52
CA TYR A 83 3.67 -13.67 6.09
C TYR A 83 5.10 -13.60 5.55
N ALA A 84 5.79 -12.48 5.81
CA ALA A 84 7.15 -12.27 5.31
C ALA A 84 8.13 -13.35 5.83
N LYS A 85 8.03 -13.76 7.09
CA LYS A 85 8.85 -14.84 7.64
C LYS A 85 8.58 -16.17 6.94
N ASN A 86 7.30 -16.52 6.75
CA ASN A 86 6.90 -17.77 6.13
C ASN A 86 7.27 -17.80 4.64
N ALA A 87 7.04 -16.72 3.91
CA ALA A 87 7.39 -16.63 2.49
C ALA A 87 8.90 -16.80 2.23
N LEU A 88 9.75 -16.39 3.15
CA LEU A 88 11.21 -16.55 3.04
C LEU A 88 11.73 -17.94 3.43
N LEU A 89 10.88 -18.84 3.90
CA LEU A 89 11.22 -20.25 4.08
C LEU A 89 11.31 -20.99 2.73
N ASP A 90 10.57 -20.52 1.73
CA ASP A 90 10.70 -21.00 0.35
C ASP A 90 11.90 -20.30 -0.32
N PRO A 91 12.95 -21.06 -0.71
CA PRO A 91 14.13 -20.50 -1.37
C PRO A 91 13.79 -19.71 -2.63
N THR A 92 12.85 -20.18 -3.44
CA THR A 92 12.45 -19.55 -4.70
C THR A 92 11.83 -18.18 -4.43
N LEU A 93 10.93 -18.08 -3.46
CA LEU A 93 10.32 -16.81 -3.07
C LEU A 93 11.33 -15.85 -2.44
N LYS A 94 12.24 -16.38 -1.65
CA LYS A 94 13.33 -15.60 -1.03
C LYS A 94 14.20 -14.95 -2.11
N ASP A 95 14.56 -15.69 -3.16
CA ASP A 95 15.38 -15.17 -4.26
C ASP A 95 14.62 -14.11 -5.06
N LEU A 96 13.33 -14.33 -5.35
CA LEU A 96 12.48 -13.35 -6.01
C LEU A 96 12.35 -12.05 -5.19
N TYR A 97 12.07 -12.14 -3.89
CA TYR A 97 12.00 -10.96 -3.02
C TYR A 97 13.35 -10.28 -2.84
N THR A 98 14.46 -11.02 -2.86
CA THR A 98 15.81 -10.46 -2.79
C THR A 98 16.13 -9.67 -4.05
N ALA A 99 15.82 -10.21 -5.23
CA ALA A 99 16.03 -9.53 -6.51
C ALA A 99 15.21 -8.23 -6.60
N GLU A 100 13.92 -8.29 -6.23
CA GLU A 100 13.06 -7.11 -6.28
C GLU A 100 13.44 -6.06 -5.22
N ALA A 101 13.86 -6.48 -4.02
CA ALA A 101 14.37 -5.58 -3.00
C ALA A 101 15.60 -4.80 -3.49
N LYS A 102 16.53 -5.48 -4.17
CA LYS A 102 17.70 -4.84 -4.78
C LYS A 102 17.30 -3.84 -5.86
N LYS A 103 16.39 -4.21 -6.76
CA LYS A 103 15.89 -3.36 -7.85
C LYS A 103 15.22 -2.09 -7.31
N ARG A 104 14.46 -2.19 -6.22
CA ARG A 104 13.73 -1.07 -5.60
C ARG A 104 14.50 -0.35 -4.50
N ASN A 105 15.75 -0.70 -4.26
CA ASN A 105 16.57 -0.14 -3.17
C ASN A 105 15.93 -0.31 -1.79
N ILE A 106 15.27 -1.46 -1.56
CA ILE A 106 14.71 -1.85 -0.27
C ILE A 106 15.77 -2.66 0.48
N ALA A 107 15.86 -2.47 1.81
CA ALA A 107 16.96 -2.96 2.62
C ALA A 107 17.23 -4.48 2.53
N ASN A 108 16.19 -5.31 2.38
CA ASN A 108 16.31 -6.78 2.25
C ASN A 108 14.99 -7.42 1.79
N ALA A 109 15.05 -8.73 1.50
CA ALA A 109 13.90 -9.53 1.08
C ALA A 109 12.74 -9.52 2.08
N TYR A 110 13.03 -9.54 3.38
CA TYR A 110 12.00 -9.48 4.42
C TYR A 110 11.18 -8.18 4.34
N ASN A 111 11.84 -7.04 4.20
CA ASN A 111 11.16 -5.77 4.06
C ASN A 111 10.37 -5.68 2.76
N MET A 112 10.85 -6.32 1.68
CA MET A 112 10.11 -6.40 0.42
C MET A 112 8.84 -7.24 0.57
N ALA A 113 8.92 -8.43 1.16
CA ALA A 113 7.77 -9.31 1.40
C ALA A 113 6.75 -8.66 2.37
N LEU A 114 7.24 -7.94 3.38
CA LEU A 114 6.40 -7.20 4.32
C LEU A 114 5.65 -6.06 3.62
N ALA A 115 6.34 -5.31 2.73
CA ALA A 115 5.72 -4.25 1.94
C ALA A 115 4.70 -4.80 0.95
N ASP A 116 4.96 -5.96 0.35
CA ASP A 116 4.05 -6.69 -0.53
C ASP A 116 2.74 -7.02 0.18
N TYR A 117 2.79 -7.61 1.38
CA TYR A 117 1.60 -7.91 2.17
C TYR A 117 0.80 -6.67 2.58
N LEU A 118 1.45 -5.56 2.85
CA LEU A 118 0.79 -4.34 3.33
C LEU A 118 0.12 -3.53 2.23
N LYS A 119 0.52 -3.72 0.97
CA LYS A 119 0.05 -2.94 -0.16
C LYS A 119 -0.69 -3.84 -1.14
N SER A 120 -1.95 -3.56 -1.36
CA SER A 120 -2.78 -4.24 -2.36
C SER A 120 -2.52 -3.71 -3.77
N PRO A 121 -2.80 -4.50 -4.81
CA PRO A 121 -2.69 -4.05 -6.20
C PRO A 121 -3.61 -2.87 -6.50
N VAL A 122 -3.24 -2.05 -7.47
CA VAL A 122 -3.98 -0.87 -7.90
C VAL A 122 -4.46 -1.08 -9.34
N ILE A 123 -5.76 -0.95 -9.57
CA ILE A 123 -6.35 -0.99 -10.90
C ILE A 123 -6.41 0.46 -11.42
N ASN A 124 -5.52 0.81 -12.35
CA ASN A 124 -5.37 2.18 -12.85
C ASN A 124 -6.42 2.51 -13.90
N ASN A 125 -6.34 1.87 -15.06
CA ASN A 125 -7.20 2.15 -16.20
C ASN A 125 -8.05 0.93 -16.55
N ILE A 126 -9.30 1.17 -16.98
CA ILE A 126 -10.20 0.15 -17.54
C ILE A 126 -10.69 0.69 -18.87
N ASP A 127 -10.24 0.05 -19.95
CA ASP A 127 -10.68 0.33 -21.30
C ASP A 127 -11.71 -0.72 -21.70
N HIS A 128 -12.94 -0.29 -21.85
CA HIS A 128 -14.07 -1.09 -22.27
C HIS A 128 -14.66 -0.61 -23.61
N SER A 129 -13.93 0.26 -24.33
CA SER A 129 -14.41 0.83 -25.60
C SER A 129 -14.70 -0.22 -26.67
N GLY A 130 -14.05 -1.38 -26.58
CA GLY A 130 -14.29 -2.53 -27.44
C GLY A 130 -15.45 -3.44 -26.98
N TYR A 131 -16.16 -3.10 -25.90
CA TYR A 131 -17.26 -3.91 -25.39
C TYR A 131 -18.62 -3.30 -25.79
N THR A 132 -19.27 -3.91 -26.76
CA THR A 132 -20.61 -3.53 -27.27
C THR A 132 -21.69 -4.50 -26.82
N GLY A 133 -21.32 -5.67 -26.32
CA GLY A 133 -22.23 -6.76 -25.96
C GLY A 133 -22.85 -7.49 -27.15
N GLY A 134 -22.51 -7.06 -28.36
CA GLY A 134 -23.09 -7.60 -29.59
C GLY A 134 -22.43 -8.88 -30.09
N THR A 135 -21.19 -9.12 -29.73
CA THR A 135 -20.42 -10.29 -30.15
C THR A 135 -19.59 -10.87 -29.00
N THR A 136 -19.31 -12.16 -29.10
CA THR A 136 -18.35 -12.82 -28.20
C THR A 136 -16.91 -12.51 -28.64
N GLY A 137 -15.97 -12.50 -27.70
CA GLY A 137 -14.56 -12.19 -27.99
C GLY A 137 -14.22 -10.70 -27.94
N GLU A 138 -15.17 -9.84 -27.62
CA GLU A 138 -14.92 -8.42 -27.36
C GLU A 138 -13.98 -8.24 -26.17
N LYS A 139 -13.12 -7.23 -26.25
CA LYS A 139 -12.02 -7.10 -25.30
C LYS A 139 -12.31 -6.03 -24.26
N ILE A 140 -12.07 -6.38 -22.99
CA ILE A 140 -11.95 -5.46 -21.87
C ILE A 140 -10.49 -5.47 -21.43
N ILE A 141 -9.85 -4.30 -21.42
CA ILE A 141 -8.42 -4.16 -21.16
C ILE A 141 -8.25 -3.35 -19.88
N THR A 142 -7.33 -3.79 -19.00
CA THR A 142 -7.05 -3.07 -17.78
C THR A 142 -5.55 -3.04 -17.47
N GLU A 143 -5.11 -1.94 -16.86
CA GLU A 143 -3.76 -1.77 -16.34
C GLU A 143 -3.81 -1.95 -14.83
N VAL A 144 -3.04 -2.91 -14.35
CA VAL A 144 -2.96 -3.23 -12.92
C VAL A 144 -1.51 -3.19 -12.49
N GLU A 145 -1.24 -2.42 -11.46
CA GLU A 145 0.09 -2.28 -10.88
C GLU A 145 0.13 -2.82 -9.45
N ASP A 146 1.26 -3.38 -9.09
CA ASP A 146 1.57 -3.82 -7.74
C ASP A 146 3.03 -3.52 -7.38
N ASN A 147 3.31 -3.54 -6.08
CA ASN A 147 4.67 -3.35 -5.61
C ASN A 147 5.56 -4.59 -5.79
N PHE A 148 4.97 -5.78 -6.02
CA PHE A 148 5.71 -6.99 -6.35
C PHE A 148 5.13 -7.69 -7.57
N LYS A 149 4.03 -8.43 -7.42
CA LYS A 149 3.46 -9.19 -8.53
C LYS A 149 1.95 -9.41 -8.42
N VAL A 150 1.21 -8.95 -9.40
CA VAL A 150 -0.19 -9.34 -9.62
C VAL A 150 -0.18 -10.79 -10.13
N ILE A 151 -0.91 -11.69 -9.45
CA ILE A 151 -0.99 -13.09 -9.84
C ILE A 151 -2.25 -13.43 -10.62
N LYS A 152 -3.33 -12.68 -10.37
CA LYS A 152 -4.62 -12.94 -11.00
C LYS A 152 -5.38 -11.64 -11.20
N VAL A 153 -5.99 -11.52 -12.38
CA VAL A 153 -7.01 -10.50 -12.65
C VAL A 153 -8.23 -11.21 -13.21
N SER A 154 -9.41 -10.96 -12.63
CA SER A 154 -10.67 -11.49 -13.11
C SER A 154 -11.63 -10.36 -13.45
N VAL A 155 -12.45 -10.60 -14.44
CA VAL A 155 -13.52 -9.70 -14.90
C VAL A 155 -14.84 -10.39 -14.68
N LYS A 156 -15.80 -9.67 -14.07
CA LYS A 156 -17.17 -10.10 -13.87
C LYS A 156 -18.09 -9.06 -14.48
N ILE A 157 -18.99 -9.51 -15.35
CA ILE A 157 -20.01 -8.68 -15.99
C ILE A 157 -21.36 -9.01 -15.37
N VAL A 158 -22.03 -7.98 -14.87
CA VAL A 158 -23.29 -8.08 -14.14
C VAL A 158 -24.33 -7.23 -14.83
N ALA A 159 -25.45 -7.82 -15.19
CA ALA A 159 -26.56 -7.11 -15.81
C ALA A 159 -27.25 -6.13 -14.84
N LYS A 160 -28.11 -5.27 -15.38
CA LYS A 160 -28.86 -4.27 -14.60
C LYS A 160 -29.72 -4.90 -13.49
N ASP A 161 -30.26 -6.08 -13.70
CA ASP A 161 -31.03 -6.85 -12.72
C ASP A 161 -30.20 -7.55 -11.66
N LYS A 162 -28.85 -7.30 -11.64
CA LYS A 162 -27.85 -7.91 -10.78
C LYS A 162 -27.56 -9.39 -11.07
N SER A 163 -28.07 -9.96 -12.14
CA SER A 163 -27.65 -11.28 -12.59
C SER A 163 -26.22 -11.23 -13.13
N THR A 164 -25.43 -12.28 -12.88
CA THR A 164 -24.09 -12.42 -13.46
C THR A 164 -24.25 -12.94 -14.89
N LEU A 165 -23.81 -12.15 -15.88
CA LEU A 165 -23.76 -12.56 -17.28
C LEU A 165 -22.60 -13.50 -17.54
N GLU A 166 -21.41 -13.09 -17.10
CA GLU A 166 -20.19 -13.89 -17.21
C GLU A 166 -19.15 -13.49 -16.17
N GLU A 167 -18.23 -14.39 -15.90
CA GLU A 167 -17.07 -14.15 -15.05
C GLU A 167 -15.91 -15.01 -15.58
N GLY A 168 -14.72 -14.41 -15.70
CA GLY A 168 -13.55 -15.13 -16.17
C GLY A 168 -12.24 -14.44 -15.83
N GLU A 169 -11.13 -15.13 -16.08
CA GLU A 169 -9.79 -14.61 -15.85
C GLU A 169 -9.26 -13.85 -17.06
N ALA A 170 -8.61 -12.72 -16.81
CA ALA A 170 -7.91 -11.96 -17.83
C ALA A 170 -6.50 -12.54 -18.04
N THR A 171 -5.98 -12.41 -19.24
CA THR A 171 -4.62 -12.79 -19.64
C THR A 171 -3.72 -11.57 -19.71
N LEU A 172 -2.47 -11.70 -19.24
CA LEU A 172 -1.48 -10.63 -19.36
C LEU A 172 -0.84 -10.65 -20.75
N LEU A 173 -1.08 -9.61 -21.53
CA LEU A 173 -0.54 -9.46 -22.88
C LEU A 173 0.06 -8.05 -23.02
N ASN A 174 1.33 -7.96 -23.40
CA ASN A 174 2.04 -6.70 -23.61
C ASN A 174 1.94 -5.71 -22.42
N GLY A 175 2.00 -6.25 -21.18
CA GLY A 175 1.91 -5.44 -19.96
C GLY A 175 0.51 -4.99 -19.54
N LYS A 176 -0.53 -5.37 -20.30
CA LYS A 176 -1.94 -5.10 -19.97
C LYS A 176 -2.72 -6.40 -19.79
N TRP A 177 -3.67 -6.39 -18.88
CA TRP A 177 -4.57 -7.50 -18.67
C TRP A 177 -5.75 -7.40 -19.64
N GLN A 178 -6.00 -8.45 -20.41
CA GLN A 178 -7.05 -8.51 -21.41
C GLN A 178 -8.02 -9.65 -21.09
N TYR A 179 -9.28 -9.34 -21.06
CA TYR A 179 -10.38 -10.30 -20.96
C TYR A 179 -11.15 -10.31 -22.27
N ALA A 180 -11.41 -11.49 -22.82
CA ALA A 180 -12.26 -11.67 -23.99
C ALA A 180 -13.62 -12.18 -23.52
N THR A 181 -14.70 -11.50 -23.89
CA THR A 181 -16.06 -11.86 -23.50
C THR A 181 -16.51 -13.17 -24.11
N THR A 182 -17.29 -13.92 -23.37
CA THR A 182 -17.79 -15.24 -23.78
C THR A 182 -19.30 -15.25 -23.98
N SER A 183 -20.01 -14.25 -23.46
CA SER A 183 -21.46 -14.15 -23.50
C SER A 183 -21.93 -12.88 -24.20
N LEU A 184 -23.09 -12.93 -24.81
CA LEU A 184 -23.75 -11.74 -25.36
C LEU A 184 -24.44 -10.95 -24.24
N ASN A 185 -24.49 -9.63 -24.41
CA ASN A 185 -25.23 -8.73 -23.54
C ASN A 185 -26.12 -7.80 -24.37
N ALA A 186 -27.35 -8.16 -24.50
CA ALA A 186 -28.33 -7.40 -25.32
C ALA A 186 -28.65 -6.01 -24.74
N THR A 187 -28.36 -5.75 -23.47
CA THR A 187 -28.67 -4.48 -22.80
C THR A 187 -27.48 -3.97 -22.02
N LEU A 188 -26.71 -3.07 -22.62
CA LEU A 188 -25.53 -2.46 -21.98
C LEU A 188 -25.91 -1.52 -20.85
N GLN A 189 -26.97 -0.73 -21.01
CA GLN A 189 -27.35 0.30 -20.06
C GLN A 189 -27.60 -0.27 -18.66
N GLY A 190 -26.80 0.17 -17.70
CA GLY A 190 -26.85 -0.29 -16.31
C GLY A 190 -26.10 -1.59 -16.05
N THR A 191 -25.42 -2.14 -17.06
CA THR A 191 -24.46 -3.25 -16.88
C THR A 191 -23.26 -2.77 -16.08
N LYS A 192 -22.80 -3.60 -15.16
CA LYS A 192 -21.58 -3.35 -14.37
C LYS A 192 -20.46 -4.28 -14.81
N ILE A 193 -19.30 -3.70 -15.03
CA ILE A 193 -18.05 -4.43 -15.21
C ILE A 193 -17.26 -4.31 -13.92
N ILE A 194 -16.97 -5.42 -13.26
CA ILE A 194 -16.24 -5.51 -12.01
C ILE A 194 -14.91 -6.21 -12.29
N ILE A 195 -13.82 -5.50 -12.08
CA ILE A 195 -12.47 -6.05 -12.20
C ILE A 195 -11.91 -6.30 -10.81
N SER A 196 -11.40 -7.50 -10.60
CA SER A 196 -10.75 -7.91 -9.35
C SER A 196 -9.30 -8.29 -9.63
N ALA A 197 -8.37 -7.63 -8.98
CA ALA A 197 -6.95 -7.91 -9.07
C ALA A 197 -6.43 -8.47 -7.75
N THR A 198 -5.69 -9.57 -7.82
CA THR A 198 -5.15 -10.27 -6.65
C THR A 198 -3.63 -10.39 -6.78
N ASP A 199 -2.93 -10.08 -5.72
CA ASP A 199 -1.48 -10.21 -5.58
C ASP A 199 -1.08 -11.56 -4.95
N ARG A 200 0.22 -11.73 -4.73
CA ARG A 200 0.79 -12.94 -4.15
C ARG A 200 0.36 -13.18 -2.68
N PRO A 201 0.33 -12.17 -1.79
CA PRO A 201 -0.21 -12.32 -0.44
C PRO A 201 -1.72 -12.55 -0.37
N ASN A 202 -2.42 -12.62 -1.51
CA ASN A 202 -3.89 -12.68 -1.64
C ASN A 202 -4.62 -11.38 -1.25
N ASN A 203 -3.94 -10.23 -1.29
CA ASN A 203 -4.67 -8.97 -1.24
C ASN A 203 -5.47 -8.80 -2.53
N THR A 204 -6.72 -8.41 -2.41
CA THR A 204 -7.61 -8.22 -3.55
C THR A 204 -8.15 -6.80 -3.59
N THR A 205 -8.00 -6.16 -4.74
CA THR A 205 -8.62 -4.86 -5.03
C THR A 205 -9.70 -5.05 -6.10
N LYS A 206 -10.85 -4.41 -5.90
CA LYS A 206 -11.94 -4.40 -6.87
C LYS A 206 -12.20 -2.99 -7.36
N LYS A 207 -12.49 -2.87 -8.63
CA LYS A 207 -12.94 -1.63 -9.26
C LYS A 207 -14.13 -1.92 -10.17
N GLU A 208 -15.19 -1.12 -10.06
CA GLU A 208 -16.38 -1.27 -10.90
C GLU A 208 -16.60 -0.05 -11.78
N ILE A 209 -17.14 -0.29 -12.94
CA ILE A 209 -17.68 0.72 -13.85
C ILE A 209 -19.10 0.34 -14.23
N VAL A 210 -19.94 1.33 -14.50
CA VAL A 210 -21.34 1.15 -14.96
C VAL A 210 -21.43 1.73 -16.34
N LEU A 211 -22.03 0.97 -17.26
CA LEU A 211 -22.26 1.33 -18.67
C LEU A 211 -23.60 2.04 -18.87
#